data_417f97f9419659e43c7fc363380a039e
#
_entry.id   417f97f9419659e43c7fc363380a039e
#
_cell.length_a   1.000
_cell.length_b   1.000
_cell.length_c   1.000
_cell.angle_alpha   90.00
_cell.angle_beta   90.00
_cell.angle_gamma   90.00
#
_symmetry.space_group_name_H-M   'P 1'
#
loop_
_entity.id
_entity.type
_entity.pdbx_description
1 polymer ?
#
loop_
_entity_poly.entity_id
_entity_poly.type
_entity_poly.pdbx_seq_one_letter_code
_entity_poly.pdbx_strand_id
1 'polypeptide(L)'
;MFLCGSRPYFFATIALLATVQMAAAGASAWDGDAKSGIRLIAGGNSIDATGSALRAGVEIRLATGWKTYWRYPGDSGVPPHFDFEKSDNVKSVNLSWPVPQRITDSEGVTIGYKDGVVFPLKIEPKDAGKPVLLRLKLDYAICEKLCIPAQGQAELALKAGSAEMNGVIAAAEKKVPHANPLGANTPFSIKAVHRDDSTKPARVLVDVASPGGAAVTLFAEGPANDWALPIPEETGGAPPGLQRFSFALDGMPPGKSADGANIKLTAVSGQDAIETTIRLD
;
A
#
# COMPACT_ATOMS: atom_id res chain seq x y z
N MET A 1 -68.95 -22.52 57.52
CA MET A 1 -67.73 -23.30 57.30
C MET A 1 -67.31 -23.03 55.87
N PHE A 2 -66.50 -21.94 55.66
CA PHE A 2 -66.10 -21.47 54.35
C PHE A 2 -64.65 -21.88 54.14
N LEU A 3 -64.43 -22.71 53.11
CA LEU A 3 -63.06 -23.10 52.67
C LEU A 3 -62.53 -22.08 51.64
N CYS A 4 -61.57 -21.37 52.04
CA CYS A 4 -60.82 -20.43 51.16
C CYS A 4 -59.72 -21.20 50.43
N GLY A 5 -59.90 -21.39 49.10
CA GLY A 5 -58.91 -22.03 48.22
C GLY A 5 -57.91 -21.00 47.66
N SER A 6 -56.69 -21.06 48.08
CA SER A 6 -55.56 -20.25 47.52
C SER A 6 -55.06 -20.89 46.25
N ARG A 7 -55.11 -20.17 45.12
CA ARG A 7 -54.50 -20.52 43.85
C ARG A 7 -53.03 -19.95 43.79
N PRO A 8 -52.04 -20.77 43.48
CA PRO A 8 -50.68 -20.24 43.26
C PRO A 8 -50.59 -19.63 41.86
N TYR A 9 -50.16 -18.37 41.77
CA TYR A 9 -49.77 -17.71 40.52
C TYR A 9 -48.34 -18.10 40.19
N PHE A 10 -48.18 -18.89 39.10
CA PHE A 10 -46.87 -19.12 38.49
C PHE A 10 -46.48 -17.89 37.65
N PHE A 11 -45.54 -17.10 38.11
CA PHE A 11 -44.90 -16.10 37.29
C PHE A 11 -43.83 -16.77 36.39
N ALA A 12 -44.16 -16.95 35.11
CA ALA A 12 -43.19 -17.36 34.12
C ALA A 12 -42.33 -16.15 33.74
N THR A 13 -41.10 -16.11 34.24
CA THR A 13 -40.08 -15.14 33.81
C THR A 13 -39.54 -15.52 32.42
N ILE A 14 -40.00 -14.82 31.39
CA ILE A 14 -39.44 -14.92 30.05
C ILE A 14 -38.10 -14.16 30.05
N ALA A 15 -36.97 -14.90 30.08
CA ALA A 15 -35.66 -14.35 29.87
C ALA A 15 -35.48 -13.98 28.37
N LEU A 16 -35.54 -12.70 28.05
CA LEU A 16 -35.28 -12.18 26.72
C LEU A 16 -33.78 -12.24 26.46
N LEU A 17 -33.31 -13.29 25.79
CA LEU A 17 -31.94 -13.38 25.26
C LEU A 17 -31.81 -12.37 24.12
N ALA A 18 -31.27 -11.20 24.43
CA ALA A 18 -30.86 -10.24 23.42
C ALA A 18 -29.62 -10.80 22.67
N THR A 19 -29.85 -11.40 21.51
CA THR A 19 -28.77 -11.71 20.57
C THR A 19 -28.23 -10.39 20.03
N VAL A 20 -27.06 -9.98 20.52
CA VAL A 20 -26.30 -8.89 19.94
C VAL A 20 -25.86 -9.36 18.56
N GLN A 21 -26.61 -9.02 17.52
CA GLN A 21 -26.17 -9.12 16.14
C GLN A 21 -25.06 -8.08 15.96
N MET A 22 -23.79 -8.50 16.02
CA MET A 22 -22.67 -7.69 15.51
C MET A 22 -22.94 -7.50 14.02
N ALA A 23 -23.47 -6.34 13.64
CA ALA A 23 -23.46 -5.90 12.26
C ALA A 23 -21.99 -5.93 11.79
N ALA A 24 -21.74 -6.58 10.65
CA ALA A 24 -20.41 -6.55 10.07
C ALA A 24 -20.18 -5.12 9.57
N ALA A 25 -19.47 -4.33 10.37
CA ALA A 25 -19.07 -2.99 9.96
C ALA A 25 -18.14 -3.11 8.74
N GLY A 26 -18.34 -2.28 7.72
CA GLY A 26 -17.45 -2.20 6.55
C GLY A 26 -16.05 -1.71 6.89
N ALA A 27 -15.81 -1.26 8.14
CA ALA A 27 -14.52 -0.82 8.64
C ALA A 27 -14.38 -1.08 10.15
N SER A 28 -13.13 -1.23 10.62
CA SER A 28 -12.82 -1.22 12.04
C SER A 28 -12.92 0.20 12.62
N ALA A 29 -12.88 0.31 13.94
CA ALA A 29 -12.63 1.61 14.57
C ALA A 29 -11.24 2.15 14.14
N TRP A 30 -11.08 3.48 14.23
CA TRP A 30 -9.79 4.13 14.09
C TRP A 30 -8.96 3.89 15.35
N ASP A 31 -7.68 3.50 15.15
CA ASP A 31 -6.67 3.49 16.19
C ASP A 31 -5.61 4.54 15.86
N GLY A 32 -5.31 5.43 16.79
CA GLY A 32 -4.37 6.54 16.63
C GLY A 32 -4.81 7.80 17.36
N ASP A 33 -4.23 8.92 16.98
CA ASP A 33 -4.44 10.23 17.62
C ASP A 33 -4.89 11.31 16.62
N ALA A 34 -4.77 12.59 17.01
CA ALA A 34 -5.12 13.70 16.14
C ALA A 34 -4.19 13.86 14.93
N LYS A 35 -2.95 13.36 14.96
CA LYS A 35 -1.95 13.49 13.89
C LYS A 35 -2.11 12.40 12.86
N SER A 36 -2.35 11.16 13.30
CA SER A 36 -2.56 10.01 12.42
C SER A 36 -3.46 8.98 13.06
N GLY A 37 -4.06 8.15 12.23
CA GLY A 37 -4.79 6.97 12.67
C GLY A 37 -4.86 5.94 11.57
N ILE A 38 -5.03 4.70 11.96
CA ILE A 38 -5.16 3.57 11.05
C ILE A 38 -6.49 2.85 11.27
N ARG A 39 -7.00 2.21 10.24
CA ARG A 39 -8.09 1.24 10.33
C ARG A 39 -8.04 0.20 9.22
N LEU A 40 -8.74 -0.90 9.41
CA LEU A 40 -9.05 -1.88 8.37
C LEU A 40 -10.40 -1.54 7.74
N ILE A 41 -10.50 -1.75 6.43
CA ILE A 41 -11.74 -1.59 5.66
C ILE A 41 -12.01 -2.85 4.84
N ALA A 42 -13.29 -3.24 4.72
CA ALA A 42 -13.73 -4.43 3.99
C ALA A 42 -14.32 -4.06 2.63
N GLY A 43 -13.91 -4.76 1.58
CA GLY A 43 -14.30 -4.51 0.20
C GLY A 43 -15.01 -5.66 -0.52
N GLY A 44 -15.51 -6.63 0.18
CA GLY A 44 -16.22 -7.77 -0.42
C GLY A 44 -15.29 -8.77 -1.11
N ASN A 45 -15.85 -9.53 -2.06
CA ASN A 45 -15.09 -10.56 -2.75
C ASN A 45 -14.22 -9.98 -3.87
N SER A 46 -13.06 -10.57 -4.09
CA SER A 46 -12.28 -10.32 -5.30
C SER A 46 -12.93 -10.98 -6.51
N ILE A 47 -12.91 -10.29 -7.65
CA ILE A 47 -13.30 -10.85 -8.95
C ILE A 47 -12.02 -11.47 -9.57
N ASP A 48 -11.52 -12.54 -8.97
CA ASP A 48 -10.46 -13.33 -9.59
C ASP A 48 -10.99 -14.68 -10.08
N ALA A 49 -10.18 -15.37 -10.88
CA ALA A 49 -10.53 -16.65 -11.48
C ALA A 49 -10.86 -17.76 -10.45
N THR A 50 -10.49 -17.57 -9.19
CA THR A 50 -10.74 -18.53 -8.10
C THR A 50 -12.00 -18.20 -7.29
N GLY A 51 -12.49 -16.94 -7.35
CA GLY A 51 -13.69 -16.48 -6.65
C GLY A 51 -13.63 -16.52 -5.11
N SER A 52 -12.50 -16.91 -4.54
CA SER A 52 -12.36 -17.18 -3.10
C SER A 52 -11.60 -16.11 -2.33
N ALA A 53 -10.93 -15.18 -3.02
CA ALA A 53 -10.19 -14.13 -2.34
C ALA A 53 -11.11 -13.00 -1.86
N LEU A 54 -10.79 -12.45 -0.69
CA LEU A 54 -11.48 -11.30 -0.11
C LEU A 54 -10.68 -10.03 -0.38
N ARG A 55 -11.39 -8.93 -0.64
CA ARG A 55 -10.81 -7.58 -0.76
C ARG A 55 -10.95 -6.84 0.55
N ALA A 56 -9.88 -6.18 0.96
CA ALA A 56 -9.84 -5.30 2.11
C ALA A 56 -8.85 -4.16 1.85
N GLY A 57 -8.64 -3.30 2.83
CA GLY A 57 -7.61 -2.28 2.79
C GLY A 57 -7.15 -1.89 4.17
N VAL A 58 -5.91 -1.40 4.25
CA VAL A 58 -5.42 -0.62 5.39
C VAL A 58 -5.54 0.84 5.02
N GLU A 59 -6.30 1.59 5.79
CA GLU A 59 -6.43 3.03 5.62
C GLU A 59 -5.62 3.75 6.70
N ILE A 60 -4.73 4.64 6.27
CA ILE A 60 -4.00 5.57 7.13
C ILE A 60 -4.56 6.97 6.85
N ARG A 61 -5.07 7.65 7.85
CA ARG A 61 -5.36 9.09 7.81
C ARG A 61 -4.22 9.87 8.43
N LEU A 62 -3.96 11.04 7.90
CA LEU A 62 -2.96 11.98 8.42
C LEU A 62 -3.60 13.36 8.60
N ALA A 63 -3.18 14.09 9.62
CA ALA A 63 -3.55 15.51 9.75
C ALA A 63 -2.91 16.33 8.63
N THR A 64 -3.49 17.48 8.35
CA THR A 64 -2.96 18.43 7.35
C THR A 64 -1.49 18.76 7.63
N GLY A 65 -0.65 18.67 6.60
CA GLY A 65 0.79 18.91 6.70
C GLY A 65 1.61 17.67 7.06
N TRP A 66 0.97 16.62 7.59
CA TRP A 66 1.66 15.37 7.91
C TRP A 66 1.79 14.47 6.69
N LYS A 67 2.88 13.69 6.65
CA LYS A 67 3.19 12.69 5.61
C LYS A 67 3.58 11.36 6.26
N THR A 68 3.43 10.28 5.51
CA THR A 68 4.00 8.96 5.81
C THR A 68 4.74 8.42 4.61
N TYR A 69 5.46 7.33 4.78
CA TYR A 69 6.45 6.86 3.82
C TYR A 69 5.93 5.75 2.89
N TRP A 70 6.48 5.71 1.70
CA TRP A 70 6.33 4.59 0.79
C TRP A 70 7.27 3.44 1.18
N ARG A 71 7.15 2.28 0.53
CA ARG A 71 8.02 1.11 0.75
C ARG A 71 9.51 1.39 0.49
N TYR A 72 9.81 2.41 -0.30
CA TYR A 72 11.15 2.91 -0.56
C TYR A 72 11.14 4.43 -0.33
N PRO A 73 11.52 4.88 0.86
CA PRO A 73 11.18 6.23 1.34
C PRO A 73 12.08 7.36 0.79
N GLY A 74 13.14 7.04 0.05
CA GLY A 74 14.17 7.99 -0.41
C GLY A 74 15.31 8.15 0.59
N ASP A 75 15.89 9.33 0.66
CA ASP A 75 17.12 9.61 1.42
C ASP A 75 17.01 9.38 2.92
N SER A 76 15.83 9.59 3.47
CA SER A 76 15.56 9.41 4.88
C SER A 76 14.09 9.04 5.12
N GLY A 77 13.86 7.98 5.87
CA GLY A 77 12.52 7.57 6.23
C GLY A 77 12.46 6.13 6.73
N VAL A 78 11.32 5.78 7.31
CA VAL A 78 11.07 4.42 7.80
C VAL A 78 9.84 3.88 7.08
N PRO A 79 10.00 2.85 6.22
CA PRO A 79 8.88 2.23 5.55
C PRO A 79 7.88 1.65 6.56
N PRO A 80 6.57 1.71 6.30
CA PRO A 80 5.57 1.04 7.12
C PRO A 80 5.78 -0.47 7.13
N HIS A 81 5.68 -1.08 8.31
CA HIS A 81 5.75 -2.53 8.50
C HIS A 81 4.37 -3.06 8.92
N PHE A 82 3.78 -3.87 8.07
CA PHE A 82 2.45 -4.46 8.24
C PHE A 82 2.59 -5.91 8.72
N ASP A 83 2.09 -6.21 9.90
CA ASP A 83 2.05 -7.55 10.47
C ASP A 83 0.60 -8.05 10.55
N PHE A 84 0.33 -9.17 9.89
CA PHE A 84 -0.96 -9.85 9.85
C PHE A 84 -0.91 -11.27 10.47
N GLU A 85 0.19 -11.65 11.10
CA GLU A 85 0.42 -13.04 11.57
C GLU A 85 -0.65 -13.55 12.54
N LYS A 86 -1.25 -12.64 13.32
CA LYS A 86 -2.27 -12.99 14.32
C LYS A 86 -3.68 -13.13 13.75
N SER A 87 -3.84 -13.06 12.42
CA SER A 87 -5.14 -13.22 11.76
C SER A 87 -5.64 -14.66 11.77
N ASP A 88 -6.96 -14.84 11.89
CA ASP A 88 -7.58 -16.16 11.86
C ASP A 88 -8.07 -16.49 10.45
N ASN A 89 -7.90 -17.74 10.03
CA ASN A 89 -8.30 -18.29 8.73
C ASN A 89 -7.67 -17.56 7.53
N VAL A 90 -6.47 -17.02 7.66
CA VAL A 90 -5.72 -16.34 6.59
C VAL A 90 -4.60 -17.24 6.11
N LYS A 91 -4.58 -17.57 4.81
CA LYS A 91 -3.50 -18.28 4.12
C LYS A 91 -2.42 -17.30 3.66
N SER A 92 -2.83 -16.21 3.02
CA SER A 92 -1.94 -15.14 2.56
C SER A 92 -2.63 -13.78 2.57
N VAL A 93 -1.84 -12.72 2.78
CA VAL A 93 -2.23 -11.32 2.58
C VAL A 93 -1.28 -10.71 1.56
N ASN A 94 -1.81 -10.32 0.40
CA ASN A 94 -1.06 -9.58 -0.60
C ASN A 94 -1.43 -8.10 -0.50
N LEU A 95 -0.47 -7.28 -0.06
CA LEU A 95 -0.62 -5.84 0.07
C LEU A 95 -0.11 -5.16 -1.20
N SER A 96 -0.93 -4.27 -1.75
CA SER A 96 -0.58 -3.45 -2.91
C SER A 96 -0.23 -2.03 -2.49
N TRP A 97 0.78 -1.47 -3.15
CA TRP A 97 1.30 -0.14 -2.86
C TRP A 97 0.80 0.85 -3.92
N PRO A 98 -0.09 1.79 -3.58
CA PRO A 98 -0.42 2.89 -4.47
C PRO A 98 0.82 3.71 -4.83
N VAL A 99 0.76 4.41 -5.96
CA VAL A 99 1.85 5.31 -6.36
C VAL A 99 2.14 6.35 -5.26
N PRO A 100 3.41 6.58 -4.92
CA PRO A 100 3.78 7.61 -3.97
C PRO A 100 3.82 8.99 -4.64
N GLN A 101 3.95 10.01 -3.81
CA GLN A 101 4.33 11.36 -4.22
C GLN A 101 5.80 11.61 -3.90
N ARG A 102 6.47 12.38 -4.76
CA ARG A 102 7.75 13.02 -4.43
C ARG A 102 7.43 14.32 -3.67
N ILE A 103 7.76 14.33 -2.38
CA ILE A 103 7.46 15.45 -1.47
C ILE A 103 8.77 16.14 -1.15
N THR A 104 8.93 17.38 -1.61
CA THR A 104 10.11 18.20 -1.34
C THR A 104 9.76 19.26 -0.29
N ASP A 105 10.54 19.33 0.77
CA ASP A 105 10.42 20.34 1.82
C ASP A 105 11.80 20.74 2.36
N SER A 106 11.86 21.45 3.48
CA SER A 106 13.11 21.91 4.11
C SER A 106 14.00 20.75 4.61
N GLU A 107 13.42 19.59 4.84
CA GLU A 107 14.13 18.40 5.35
C GLU A 107 14.68 17.50 4.22
N GLY A 108 14.38 17.84 2.95
CA GLY A 108 14.83 17.09 1.79
C GLY A 108 13.70 16.50 0.95
N VAL A 109 13.97 15.38 0.30
CA VAL A 109 13.00 14.69 -0.56
C VAL A 109 12.52 13.42 0.10
N THR A 110 11.21 13.34 0.32
CA THR A 110 10.53 12.15 0.82
C THR A 110 9.71 11.51 -0.30
N ILE A 111 9.75 10.20 -0.40
CA ILE A 111 8.82 9.42 -1.23
C ILE A 111 7.76 8.84 -0.30
N GLY A 112 6.51 9.26 -0.48
CA GLY A 112 5.45 8.89 0.47
C GLY A 112 4.08 9.44 0.13
N TYR A 113 3.26 9.64 1.16
CA TYR A 113 1.86 10.03 1.03
C TYR A 113 1.55 11.19 1.96
N LYS A 114 0.80 12.18 1.44
CA LYS A 114 0.20 13.28 2.21
C LYS A 114 -1.28 13.01 2.42
N ASP A 115 -1.85 13.56 3.50
CA ASP A 115 -3.27 13.56 3.85
C ASP A 115 -3.86 12.16 4.17
N GLY A 116 -3.21 11.10 3.71
CA GLY A 116 -3.59 9.71 3.95
C GLY A 116 -3.38 8.81 2.74
N VAL A 117 -3.56 7.51 2.97
CA VAL A 117 -3.42 6.48 1.94
C VAL A 117 -4.27 5.27 2.29
N VAL A 118 -4.76 4.58 1.27
CA VAL A 118 -5.37 3.26 1.41
C VAL A 118 -4.50 2.25 0.67
N PHE A 119 -4.01 1.25 1.39
CA PHE A 119 -3.28 0.12 0.84
C PHE A 119 -4.26 -1.01 0.55
N PRO A 120 -4.53 -1.35 -0.73
CA PRO A 120 -5.40 -2.47 -1.05
C PRO A 120 -4.81 -3.80 -0.59
N LEU A 121 -5.67 -4.67 -0.07
CA LEU A 121 -5.32 -6.03 0.35
C LEU A 121 -6.12 -7.05 -0.45
N LYS A 122 -5.43 -8.09 -0.94
CA LYS A 122 -6.04 -9.32 -1.41
C LYS A 122 -5.72 -10.43 -0.42
N ILE A 123 -6.76 -11.05 0.15
CA ILE A 123 -6.64 -12.02 1.22
C ILE A 123 -7.14 -13.36 0.73
N GLU A 124 -6.30 -14.38 0.80
CA GLU A 124 -6.68 -15.77 0.56
C GLU A 124 -7.01 -16.45 1.89
N PRO A 125 -8.24 -16.91 2.11
CA PRO A 125 -8.56 -17.70 3.29
C PRO A 125 -7.92 -19.11 3.22
N LYS A 126 -7.62 -19.70 4.38
CA LYS A 126 -7.24 -21.12 4.48
C LYS A 126 -8.42 -22.04 4.14
N ASP A 127 -9.60 -21.65 4.59
CA ASP A 127 -10.87 -22.33 4.39
C ASP A 127 -11.91 -21.30 3.91
N ALA A 128 -12.30 -21.41 2.64
CA ALA A 128 -13.23 -20.46 2.02
C ALA A 128 -14.64 -20.48 2.64
N GLY A 129 -15.01 -21.57 3.34
CA GLY A 129 -16.29 -21.71 4.02
C GLY A 129 -16.34 -21.08 5.40
N LYS A 130 -15.20 -20.60 5.93
CA LYS A 130 -15.12 -20.01 7.27
C LYS A 130 -14.88 -18.50 7.24
N PRO A 131 -15.37 -17.75 8.23
CA PRO A 131 -15.06 -16.34 8.38
C PRO A 131 -13.55 -16.10 8.51
N VAL A 132 -13.10 -14.97 7.97
CA VAL A 132 -11.74 -14.45 8.16
C VAL A 132 -11.80 -13.36 9.22
N LEU A 133 -10.95 -13.44 10.24
CA LEU A 133 -10.71 -12.36 11.17
C LEU A 133 -9.33 -11.78 10.89
N LEU A 134 -9.30 -10.63 10.23
CA LEU A 134 -8.06 -9.94 9.90
C LEU A 134 -7.60 -9.11 11.10
N ARG A 135 -6.36 -9.34 11.53
CA ARG A 135 -5.70 -8.55 12.58
C ARG A 135 -4.44 -7.92 12.02
N LEU A 136 -4.32 -6.62 12.20
CA LEU A 136 -3.19 -5.82 11.78
C LEU A 136 -2.47 -5.26 13.00
N LYS A 137 -1.14 -5.38 13.03
CA LYS A 137 -0.26 -4.50 13.76
C LYS A 137 0.56 -3.72 12.73
N LEU A 138 0.55 -2.38 12.83
CA LEU A 138 1.27 -1.50 11.92
C LEU A 138 2.26 -0.66 12.71
N ASP A 139 3.55 -0.81 12.37
CA ASP A 139 4.62 0.08 12.81
C ASP A 139 4.97 0.99 11.64
N TYR A 140 4.89 2.31 11.81
CA TYR A 140 5.13 3.29 10.74
C TYR A 140 5.73 4.57 11.30
N ALA A 141 6.09 5.50 10.44
CA ALA A 141 6.52 6.82 10.85
C ALA A 141 5.67 7.90 10.16
N ILE A 142 5.44 8.99 10.85
CA ILE A 142 4.77 10.17 10.33
C ILE A 142 5.66 11.40 10.52
N CYS A 143 5.59 12.32 9.59
CA CYS A 143 6.50 13.47 9.55
C CYS A 143 5.73 14.74 9.17
N GLU A 144 5.98 15.81 9.90
CA GLU A 144 5.64 17.19 9.47
C GLU A 144 6.95 17.98 9.39
N LYS A 145 7.45 18.52 10.49
CA LYS A 145 8.79 19.11 10.65
C LYS A 145 9.74 18.14 11.37
N LEU A 146 9.20 17.27 12.17
CA LEU A 146 9.92 16.23 12.88
C LEU A 146 9.26 14.89 12.60
N CYS A 147 10.07 13.88 12.33
CA CYS A 147 9.58 12.52 12.14
C CYS A 147 9.43 11.83 13.48
N ILE A 148 8.28 11.23 13.71
CA ILE A 148 7.96 10.49 14.92
C ILE A 148 7.48 9.08 14.57
N PRO A 149 7.91 8.05 15.32
CA PRO A 149 7.37 6.72 15.19
C PRO A 149 5.91 6.70 15.63
N ALA A 150 5.11 5.91 14.94
CA ALA A 150 3.71 5.66 15.23
C ALA A 150 3.41 4.17 15.15
N GLN A 151 2.45 3.72 15.92
CA GLN A 151 1.96 2.34 15.91
C GLN A 151 0.46 2.34 15.92
N GLY A 152 -0.14 1.29 15.35
CA GLY A 152 -1.57 1.09 15.42
C GLY A 152 -1.94 -0.38 15.28
N GLN A 153 -3.11 -0.73 15.78
CA GLN A 153 -3.69 -2.06 15.70
C GLN A 153 -5.13 -1.96 15.20
N ALA A 154 -5.54 -2.94 14.42
CA ALA A 154 -6.92 -3.01 13.96
C ALA A 154 -7.35 -4.46 13.81
N GLU A 155 -8.62 -4.73 14.07
CA GLU A 155 -9.23 -6.03 13.88
C GLU A 155 -10.54 -5.86 13.10
N LEU A 156 -10.76 -6.71 12.09
CA LEU A 156 -11.95 -6.67 11.26
C LEU A 156 -12.35 -8.07 10.80
N ALA A 157 -13.59 -8.46 11.10
CA ALA A 157 -14.17 -9.67 10.54
C ALA A 157 -14.59 -9.43 9.08
N LEU A 158 -13.96 -10.16 8.16
CA LEU A 158 -14.29 -10.09 6.74
C LEU A 158 -15.38 -11.11 6.42
N LYS A 159 -16.46 -10.63 5.82
CA LYS A 159 -17.56 -11.46 5.31
C LYS A 159 -17.66 -11.28 3.80
N ALA A 160 -17.96 -12.38 3.11
CA ALA A 160 -18.32 -12.32 1.70
C ALA A 160 -19.51 -11.35 1.51
N GLY A 161 -19.42 -10.46 0.52
CA GLY A 161 -20.50 -9.52 0.18
C GLY A 161 -20.49 -8.19 0.94
N SER A 162 -19.57 -7.93 1.88
CA SER A 162 -19.40 -6.58 2.47
C SER A 162 -18.96 -5.61 1.39
N ALA A 163 -19.82 -4.66 1.00
CA ALA A 163 -19.56 -3.78 -0.16
C ALA A 163 -19.40 -2.30 0.21
N GLU A 164 -19.58 -1.93 1.47
CA GLU A 164 -19.64 -0.53 1.90
C GLU A 164 -18.40 0.29 1.53
N MET A 165 -17.21 -0.31 1.63
CA MET A 165 -15.93 0.36 1.34
C MET A 165 -15.38 0.01 -0.05
N ASN A 166 -16.14 -0.67 -0.90
CA ASN A 166 -15.71 -1.06 -2.25
C ASN A 166 -15.22 0.13 -3.09
N GLY A 167 -15.90 1.26 -3.04
CA GLY A 167 -15.53 2.47 -3.79
C GLY A 167 -14.16 3.01 -3.37
N VAL A 168 -13.88 3.02 -2.07
CA VAL A 168 -12.61 3.50 -1.50
C VAL A 168 -11.47 2.57 -1.92
N ILE A 169 -11.67 1.26 -1.78
CA ILE A 169 -10.66 0.26 -2.16
C ILE A 169 -10.43 0.27 -3.67
N ALA A 170 -11.48 0.33 -4.49
CA ALA A 170 -11.35 0.40 -5.94
C ALA A 170 -10.61 1.67 -6.41
N ALA A 171 -10.83 2.80 -5.74
CA ALA A 171 -10.08 4.03 -6.03
C ALA A 171 -8.59 3.90 -5.67
N ALA A 172 -8.27 3.18 -4.60
CA ALA A 172 -6.89 2.90 -4.22
C ALA A 172 -6.23 1.89 -5.17
N GLU A 173 -6.94 0.84 -5.59
CA GLU A 173 -6.45 -0.15 -6.57
C GLU A 173 -6.09 0.49 -7.91
N LYS A 174 -6.84 1.47 -8.37
CA LYS A 174 -6.53 2.22 -9.60
C LYS A 174 -5.22 3.01 -9.51
N LYS A 175 -4.74 3.29 -8.30
CA LYS A 175 -3.48 3.98 -8.07
C LYS A 175 -2.29 3.02 -7.92
N VAL A 176 -2.51 1.71 -7.97
CA VAL A 176 -1.43 0.72 -7.91
C VAL A 176 -0.78 0.64 -9.29
N PRO A 177 0.57 0.74 -9.40
CA PRO A 177 1.24 0.63 -10.69
C PRO A 177 0.97 -0.70 -11.37
N HIS A 178 0.75 -0.66 -12.68
CA HIS A 178 0.59 -1.86 -13.49
C HIS A 178 1.95 -2.40 -13.92
N ALA A 179 2.12 -3.73 -13.87
CA ALA A 179 3.31 -4.36 -14.43
C ALA A 179 3.38 -4.07 -15.95
N ASN A 180 4.53 -3.55 -16.39
CA ASN A 180 4.77 -3.20 -17.79
C ASN A 180 6.18 -3.67 -18.18
N PRO A 181 6.34 -4.56 -19.18
CA PRO A 181 7.64 -5.03 -19.61
C PRO A 181 8.51 -3.90 -20.18
N LEU A 182 9.84 -4.01 -20.00
CA LEU A 182 10.77 -3.11 -20.66
C LEU A 182 10.59 -3.16 -22.18
N GLY A 183 10.55 -1.99 -22.82
CA GLY A 183 10.35 -1.87 -24.26
C GLY A 183 8.93 -2.12 -24.76
N ALA A 184 7.93 -2.23 -23.86
CA ALA A 184 6.53 -2.47 -24.23
C ALA A 184 6.03 -1.45 -25.27
N ASN A 185 5.25 -1.93 -26.23
CA ASN A 185 4.66 -1.08 -27.28
C ASN A 185 3.32 -0.47 -26.80
N THR A 186 3.39 0.25 -25.67
CA THR A 186 2.26 1.01 -25.10
C THR A 186 2.61 2.49 -25.08
N PRO A 187 1.61 3.40 -25.13
CA PRO A 187 1.86 4.85 -25.12
C PRO A 187 2.60 5.32 -23.86
N PHE A 188 2.38 4.68 -22.70
CA PHE A 188 3.12 4.89 -21.48
C PHE A 188 3.97 3.65 -21.18
N SER A 189 5.29 3.78 -21.26
CA SER A 189 6.22 2.64 -21.06
C SER A 189 7.66 3.11 -20.87
N ILE A 190 8.43 2.32 -20.12
CA ILE A 190 9.90 2.45 -20.07
C ILE A 190 10.43 1.77 -21.32
N LYS A 191 11.03 2.57 -22.22
CA LYS A 191 11.48 2.10 -23.55
C LYS A 191 12.86 1.47 -23.50
N ALA A 192 13.78 2.07 -22.76
CA ALA A 192 15.16 1.60 -22.67
C ALA A 192 15.75 1.95 -21.30
N VAL A 193 16.69 1.13 -20.88
CA VAL A 193 17.55 1.38 -19.72
C VAL A 193 18.98 1.11 -20.14
N HIS A 194 19.87 2.05 -19.85
CA HIS A 194 21.29 1.97 -20.18
C HIS A 194 22.10 2.25 -18.94
N ARG A 195 23.15 1.47 -18.74
CA ARG A 195 24.18 1.77 -17.74
C ARG A 195 25.28 2.59 -18.41
N ASP A 196 25.71 3.66 -17.75
CA ASP A 196 26.81 4.52 -18.16
C ASP A 196 27.94 4.42 -17.13
N ASP A 197 29.00 3.70 -17.48
CA ASP A 197 30.18 3.50 -16.64
C ASP A 197 31.25 4.57 -16.88
N SER A 198 30.98 5.54 -17.73
CA SER A 198 31.91 6.65 -18.01
C SER A 198 32.05 7.63 -16.83
N THR A 199 31.10 7.59 -15.89
CA THR A 199 31.06 8.41 -14.67
C THR A 199 31.42 7.60 -13.43
N LYS A 200 31.80 8.27 -12.34
CA LYS A 200 32.02 7.64 -11.02
C LYS A 200 31.27 8.43 -9.95
N PRO A 201 30.24 7.84 -9.30
CA PRO A 201 29.70 6.49 -9.56
C PRO A 201 29.10 6.37 -10.96
N ALA A 202 29.00 5.12 -11.46
CA ALA A 202 28.28 4.81 -12.69
C ALA A 202 26.80 5.26 -12.59
N ARG A 203 26.16 5.54 -13.71
CA ARG A 203 24.78 6.03 -13.76
C ARG A 203 23.88 5.06 -14.52
N VAL A 204 22.61 5.10 -14.21
CA VAL A 204 21.57 4.47 -15.01
C VAL A 204 20.79 5.55 -15.74
N LEU A 205 20.63 5.39 -17.05
CA LEU A 205 19.82 6.23 -17.91
C LEU A 205 18.55 5.47 -18.27
N VAL A 206 17.39 6.09 -18.09
CA VAL A 206 16.09 5.49 -18.33
C VAL A 206 15.28 6.36 -19.30
N ASP A 207 14.92 5.80 -20.44
CA ASP A 207 14.12 6.48 -21.45
C ASP A 207 12.63 6.06 -21.32
N VAL A 208 11.76 7.03 -21.12
CA VAL A 208 10.34 6.83 -20.86
C VAL A 208 9.51 7.51 -21.95
N ALA A 209 8.59 6.77 -22.54
CA ALA A 209 7.52 7.32 -23.37
C ALA A 209 6.30 7.68 -22.50
N SER A 210 5.69 8.84 -22.73
CA SER A 210 4.44 9.23 -22.10
C SER A 210 3.46 9.81 -23.12
N PRO A 211 2.13 9.61 -22.95
CA PRO A 211 1.13 10.12 -23.89
C PRO A 211 1.24 11.64 -24.03
N GLY A 212 1.39 12.12 -25.26
CA GLY A 212 1.47 13.55 -25.55
C GLY A 212 2.65 14.29 -24.91
N GLY A 213 3.70 13.57 -24.45
CA GLY A 213 4.83 14.17 -23.73
C GLY A 213 4.48 14.66 -22.32
N ALA A 214 3.43 14.09 -21.69
CA ALA A 214 3.04 14.45 -20.35
C ALA A 214 4.19 14.20 -19.36
N ALA A 215 4.32 15.06 -18.33
CA ALA A 215 5.36 14.98 -17.33
C ALA A 215 5.35 13.62 -16.61
N VAL A 216 6.54 13.05 -16.43
CA VAL A 216 6.75 11.79 -15.73
C VAL A 216 7.53 12.02 -14.45
N THR A 217 7.17 11.31 -13.40
CA THR A 217 8.00 11.12 -12.22
C THR A 217 8.49 9.67 -12.21
N LEU A 218 9.80 9.47 -12.05
CA LEU A 218 10.39 8.14 -12.01
C LEU A 218 10.94 7.86 -10.61
N PHE A 219 10.70 6.65 -10.11
CA PHE A 219 11.29 6.11 -8.89
C PHE A 219 12.10 4.87 -9.22
N ALA A 220 13.22 4.68 -8.50
CA ALA A 220 14.06 3.50 -8.62
C ALA A 220 14.24 2.86 -7.26
N GLU A 221 14.09 1.53 -7.21
CA GLU A 221 14.23 0.73 -6.01
C GLU A 221 15.29 -0.33 -6.23
N GLY A 222 16.19 -0.49 -5.26
CA GLY A 222 17.14 -1.60 -5.24
C GLY A 222 16.49 -2.94 -4.91
N PRO A 223 17.25 -4.05 -4.99
CA PRO A 223 16.72 -5.39 -4.76
C PRO A 223 16.32 -5.66 -3.30
N ALA A 224 16.74 -4.82 -2.37
CA ALA A 224 16.45 -4.95 -0.94
C ALA A 224 16.37 -3.57 -0.28
N ASN A 225 15.77 -3.52 0.91
CA ASN A 225 15.48 -2.29 1.64
C ASN A 225 16.73 -1.57 2.19
N ASP A 226 17.87 -2.22 2.18
CA ASP A 226 19.17 -1.65 2.56
C ASP A 226 19.89 -0.92 1.43
N TRP A 227 19.27 -0.89 0.23
CA TRP A 227 19.72 -0.07 -0.89
C TRP A 227 19.11 1.32 -0.79
N ALA A 228 19.93 2.37 -0.93
CA ALA A 228 19.49 3.77 -0.90
C ALA A 228 19.80 4.45 -2.24
N LEU A 229 19.24 3.90 -3.35
CA LEU A 229 19.43 4.49 -4.68
C LEU A 229 18.89 5.92 -4.70
N PRO A 230 19.63 6.87 -5.29
CA PRO A 230 19.17 8.23 -5.48
C PRO A 230 17.88 8.28 -6.31
N ILE A 231 17.05 9.26 -6.04
CA ILE A 231 15.83 9.49 -6.83
C ILE A 231 16.22 9.87 -8.25
N PRO A 232 15.67 9.19 -9.29
CA PRO A 232 15.95 9.56 -10.66
C PRO A 232 15.53 11.00 -10.98
N GLU A 233 16.38 11.73 -11.71
CA GLU A 233 16.11 13.09 -12.14
C GLU A 233 16.09 13.16 -13.67
N GLU A 234 15.19 13.99 -14.19
CA GLU A 234 15.11 14.24 -15.63
C GLU A 234 16.42 14.87 -16.12
N THR A 235 16.91 14.39 -17.27
CA THR A 235 18.13 14.87 -17.90
C THR A 235 17.96 15.01 -19.40
N GLY A 236 18.84 15.78 -20.03
CA GLY A 236 18.84 15.96 -21.49
C GLY A 236 19.31 14.73 -22.26
N GLY A 237 19.27 14.84 -23.61
CA GLY A 237 19.79 13.81 -24.51
C GLY A 237 18.85 12.62 -24.72
N ALA A 238 17.57 12.77 -24.41
CA ALA A 238 16.55 11.77 -24.75
C ALA A 238 16.38 11.62 -26.27
N PRO A 239 16.07 10.41 -26.77
CA PRO A 239 15.58 10.24 -28.14
C PRO A 239 14.30 11.04 -28.38
N PRO A 240 13.97 11.43 -29.63
CA PRO A 240 12.77 12.17 -29.94
C PRO A 240 11.51 11.47 -29.42
N GLY A 241 10.66 12.25 -28.72
CA GLY A 241 9.40 11.76 -28.12
C GLY A 241 9.54 11.00 -26.81
N LEU A 242 10.73 10.92 -26.24
CA LEU A 242 11.00 10.30 -24.94
C LEU A 242 11.47 11.34 -23.92
N GLN A 243 11.28 11.04 -22.65
CA GLN A 243 11.89 11.73 -21.52
C GLN A 243 13.00 10.84 -20.95
N ARG A 244 14.17 11.41 -20.69
CA ARG A 244 15.29 10.67 -20.10
C ARG A 244 15.47 11.05 -18.65
N PHE A 245 15.61 10.04 -17.83
CA PHE A 245 15.95 10.15 -16.41
C PHE A 245 17.30 9.53 -16.13
N SER A 246 17.98 10.02 -15.10
CA SER A 246 19.27 9.51 -14.69
C SER A 246 19.37 9.44 -13.17
N PHE A 247 19.98 8.37 -12.66
CA PHE A 247 20.37 8.26 -11.26
C PHE A 247 21.73 7.57 -11.13
N ALA A 248 22.47 7.92 -10.09
CA ALA A 248 23.76 7.30 -9.80
C ALA A 248 23.55 5.90 -9.20
N LEU A 249 24.42 4.96 -9.52
CA LEU A 249 24.55 3.69 -8.82
C LEU A 249 25.36 3.91 -7.54
N ASP A 250 24.74 4.60 -6.60
CA ASP A 250 25.27 4.93 -5.27
C ASP A 250 24.27 4.49 -4.19
N GLY A 251 24.70 4.48 -2.92
CA GLY A 251 23.84 4.04 -1.81
C GLY A 251 23.62 2.53 -1.74
N MET A 252 24.48 1.74 -2.36
CA MET A 252 24.49 0.29 -2.20
C MET A 252 25.08 -0.10 -0.84
N PRO A 253 24.59 -1.19 -0.22
CA PRO A 253 25.19 -1.72 1.00
C PRO A 253 26.68 -2.07 0.80
N PRO A 254 27.52 -1.94 1.83
CA PRO A 254 28.92 -2.31 1.75
C PRO A 254 29.13 -3.74 1.22
N GLY A 255 30.01 -3.90 0.23
CA GLY A 255 30.33 -5.19 -0.38
C GLY A 255 29.30 -5.71 -1.38
N LYS A 256 28.26 -4.95 -1.70
CA LYS A 256 27.33 -5.26 -2.79
C LYS A 256 27.76 -4.59 -4.08
N SER A 257 27.43 -5.24 -5.21
CA SER A 257 27.61 -4.70 -6.56
C SER A 257 26.25 -4.45 -7.21
N ALA A 258 26.20 -3.46 -8.10
CA ALA A 258 25.05 -3.27 -8.97
C ALA A 258 24.97 -4.31 -10.09
N ASP A 259 26.08 -5.02 -10.37
CA ASP A 259 26.15 -5.99 -11.46
C ASP A 259 25.18 -7.17 -11.21
N GLY A 260 24.29 -7.40 -12.15
CA GLY A 260 23.27 -8.41 -12.05
C GLY A 260 22.15 -8.11 -11.04
N ALA A 261 22.12 -6.92 -10.42
CA ALA A 261 21.09 -6.52 -9.50
C ALA A 261 19.75 -6.28 -10.22
N ASN A 262 18.66 -6.72 -9.60
CA ASN A 262 17.31 -6.41 -10.06
C ASN A 262 16.91 -5.03 -9.53
N ILE A 263 16.68 -4.09 -10.44
CA ILE A 263 16.19 -2.75 -10.12
C ILE A 263 14.73 -2.67 -10.53
N LYS A 264 13.89 -2.17 -9.64
CA LYS A 264 12.49 -1.91 -9.91
C LYS A 264 12.31 -0.42 -10.20
N LEU A 265 11.73 -0.11 -11.35
CA LEU A 265 11.45 1.23 -11.81
C LEU A 265 9.93 1.45 -11.79
N THR A 266 9.48 2.50 -11.10
CA THR A 266 8.08 2.93 -11.09
C THR A 266 7.98 4.28 -11.78
N ALA A 267 7.31 4.33 -12.93
CA ALA A 267 7.03 5.58 -13.64
C ALA A 267 5.57 6.00 -13.43
N VAL A 268 5.36 7.30 -13.19
CA VAL A 268 4.04 7.88 -12.92
C VAL A 268 3.83 9.07 -13.84
N SER A 269 2.68 9.12 -14.51
CA SER A 269 2.26 10.25 -15.35
C SER A 269 0.77 10.52 -15.15
N GLY A 270 0.45 11.63 -14.47
CA GLY A 270 -0.93 11.95 -14.09
C GLY A 270 -1.56 10.90 -13.19
N GLN A 271 -2.56 10.19 -13.71
CA GLN A 271 -3.25 9.10 -12.99
C GLN A 271 -2.69 7.72 -13.33
N ASP A 272 -1.85 7.63 -14.35
CA ASP A 272 -1.29 6.36 -14.83
C ASP A 272 0.03 6.05 -14.14
N ALA A 273 0.24 4.78 -13.82
CA ALA A 273 1.48 4.30 -13.22
C ALA A 273 1.84 2.91 -13.72
N ILE A 274 3.12 2.74 -14.02
CA ILE A 274 3.67 1.46 -14.48
C ILE A 274 4.87 1.07 -13.63
N GLU A 275 5.07 -0.23 -13.51
CA GLU A 275 6.21 -0.81 -12.79
C GLU A 275 6.95 -1.81 -13.69
N THR A 276 8.25 -1.65 -13.81
CA THR A 276 9.13 -2.49 -14.63
C THR A 276 10.29 -2.96 -13.76
N THR A 277 10.55 -4.25 -13.73
CA THR A 277 11.77 -4.79 -13.11
C THR A 277 12.78 -5.08 -14.21
N ILE A 278 13.99 -4.57 -14.03
CA ILE A 278 15.12 -4.79 -14.93
C ILE A 278 16.26 -5.46 -14.18
N ARG A 279 17.12 -6.15 -14.90
CA ARG A 279 18.41 -6.60 -14.39
C ARG A 279 19.50 -5.67 -14.96
N LEU A 280 20.37 -5.18 -14.08
CA LEU A 280 21.55 -4.42 -14.50
C LEU A 280 22.66 -5.40 -14.88
N ASP A 281 23.12 -5.31 -16.11
CA ASP A 281 24.26 -6.09 -16.65
C ASP A 281 25.51 -5.22 -16.70
#